data_5c97769fca183645230dde23a280639f
#
_entry.id   5c97769fca183645230dde23a280639f
#
_cell.length_a   1.000
_cell.length_b   1.000
_cell.length_c   1.000
_cell.angle_alpha   90.00
_cell.angle_beta   90.00
_cell.angle_gamma   90.00
#
_symmetry.space_group_name_H-M   'P 1'
#
loop_
_entity.id
_entity.type
_entity.pdbx_description
1 polymer ?
#
loop_
_entity_poly.entity_id
_entity_poly.type
_entity_poly.pdbx_seq_one_letter_code
_entity_poly.pdbx_strand_id
1 'polypeptide(L)'
;LRHRLDEVTSENEFDEISKEFLGKNSLLSDERKKLSTLSKDDKKSYGEKLNQVNKSITDNITKSKIDFIDKKYSNLENSENEDVTINWVNKQGSHRHIISQVMDEVVDIFSSIGYKVAYGPEVETSWHNFDALNTPEWHPARYESDTLYTNINLETLLRTQTSTVQIRHMENNEPPAYIVAPGRVFRSDQLDATHSPVFHQLEGLAIDKNLKFTDLKGTLEYFVKQFFGEDI
;
A
#
# COMPACT_ATOMS: atom_id res chain seq x y z
N LEU A 1 -38.16 2.08 18.51
CA LEU A 1 -36.98 1.75 17.71
C LEU A 1 -37.20 2.09 16.21
N ARG A 2 -38.21 1.47 15.53
CA ARG A 2 -38.40 1.68 14.08
C ARG A 2 -38.51 3.16 13.70
N HIS A 3 -39.35 3.93 14.37
CA HIS A 3 -39.49 5.37 14.12
C HIS A 3 -38.14 6.13 14.26
N ARG A 4 -37.32 5.78 15.23
CA ARG A 4 -35.99 6.40 15.43
C ARG A 4 -35.00 6.01 14.34
N LEU A 5 -35.09 4.77 13.81
CA LEU A 5 -34.24 4.31 12.72
C LEU A 5 -34.60 4.94 11.37
N ASP A 6 -35.87 5.29 11.17
CA ASP A 6 -36.36 5.94 9.94
C ASP A 6 -35.95 7.43 9.86
N GLU A 7 -35.66 8.06 11.00
CA GLU A 7 -35.27 9.49 11.10
C GLU A 7 -33.76 9.73 11.11
N VAL A 8 -32.95 8.67 11.03
CA VAL A 8 -31.49 8.77 11.07
C VAL A 8 -30.95 9.53 9.85
N THR A 9 -30.10 10.52 10.13
CA THR A 9 -29.46 11.38 9.13
C THR A 9 -27.94 11.20 9.06
N SER A 10 -27.35 10.57 10.07
CA SER A 10 -25.89 10.35 10.15
C SER A 10 -25.52 8.99 10.73
N GLU A 11 -24.34 8.48 10.36
CA GLU A 11 -23.84 7.19 10.85
C GLU A 11 -23.67 7.14 12.37
N ASN A 12 -23.33 8.26 13.02
CA ASN A 12 -23.13 8.34 14.47
C ASN A 12 -24.43 8.13 15.26
N GLU A 13 -25.58 8.48 14.68
CA GLU A 13 -26.88 8.30 15.31
C GLU A 13 -27.26 6.84 15.53
N PHE A 14 -26.74 5.91 14.68
CA PHE A 14 -26.92 4.47 14.90
C PHE A 14 -26.23 4.01 16.18
N ASP A 15 -25.08 4.57 16.51
CA ASP A 15 -24.34 4.24 17.73
C ASP A 15 -25.05 4.83 18.97
N GLU A 16 -25.68 5.99 18.85
CA GLU A 16 -26.51 6.59 19.90
C GLU A 16 -27.76 5.74 20.15
N ILE A 17 -28.48 5.35 19.08
CA ILE A 17 -29.65 4.46 19.18
C ILE A 17 -29.23 3.10 19.80
N SER A 18 -28.09 2.58 19.40
CA SER A 18 -27.56 1.34 20.00
C SER A 18 -27.32 1.50 21.50
N LYS A 19 -26.75 2.61 21.94
CA LYS A 19 -26.55 2.89 23.39
C LYS A 19 -27.88 3.10 24.12
N GLU A 20 -28.85 3.74 23.49
CA GLU A 20 -30.18 3.97 24.07
C GLU A 20 -30.94 2.67 24.32
N PHE A 21 -30.94 1.74 23.34
CA PHE A 21 -31.77 0.53 23.42
C PHE A 21 -31.03 -0.70 23.99
N LEU A 22 -29.71 -0.79 23.82
CA LEU A 22 -28.88 -1.94 24.24
C LEU A 22 -27.87 -1.59 25.33
N GLY A 23 -27.70 -0.32 25.66
CA GLY A 23 -26.74 0.13 26.65
C GLY A 23 -27.07 -0.27 28.09
N LYS A 24 -26.15 0.02 29.01
CA LYS A 24 -26.26 -0.33 30.45
C LYS A 24 -27.47 0.29 31.15
N ASN A 25 -27.96 1.43 30.67
CA ASN A 25 -29.11 2.18 31.22
C ASN A 25 -30.38 2.01 30.36
N SER A 26 -30.42 1.03 29.48
CA SER A 26 -31.58 0.76 28.63
C SER A 26 -32.68 0.02 29.40
N LEU A 27 -33.92 0.09 28.91
CA LEU A 27 -35.05 -0.68 29.42
C LEU A 27 -34.75 -2.20 29.44
N LEU A 28 -34.02 -2.69 28.44
CA LEU A 28 -33.59 -4.10 28.41
C LEU A 28 -32.62 -4.45 29.53
N SER A 29 -31.76 -3.53 29.92
CA SER A 29 -30.85 -3.73 31.05
C SER A 29 -31.62 -3.80 32.37
N ASP A 30 -32.65 -2.94 32.52
CA ASP A 30 -33.48 -2.95 33.71
C ASP A 30 -34.35 -4.20 33.81
N GLU A 31 -34.90 -4.67 32.68
CA GLU A 31 -35.64 -5.95 32.63
C GLU A 31 -34.73 -7.16 32.94
N ARG A 32 -33.46 -7.13 32.55
CA ARG A 32 -32.46 -8.14 32.93
C ARG A 32 -32.20 -8.17 34.44
N LYS A 33 -32.21 -7.03 35.13
CA LYS A 33 -32.07 -6.98 36.58
C LYS A 33 -33.25 -7.65 37.29
N LYS A 34 -34.47 -7.54 36.75
CA LYS A 34 -35.68 -8.22 37.29
C LYS A 34 -35.62 -9.73 37.19
N LEU A 35 -34.82 -10.32 36.28
CA LEU A 35 -34.59 -11.74 36.19
C LEU A 35 -34.10 -12.34 37.53
N SER A 36 -33.37 -11.60 38.35
CA SER A 36 -32.87 -12.07 39.64
C SER A 36 -33.98 -12.39 40.65
N THR A 37 -35.14 -11.77 40.52
CA THR A 37 -36.28 -11.87 41.45
C THR A 37 -37.31 -12.89 41.04
N LEU A 38 -37.21 -13.53 39.87
CA LEU A 38 -38.19 -14.51 39.34
C LEU A 38 -37.90 -15.93 39.82
N SER A 39 -38.94 -16.81 39.76
CA SER A 39 -38.81 -18.25 40.02
C SER A 39 -37.93 -18.97 39.01
N LYS A 40 -37.41 -20.17 39.34
CA LYS A 40 -36.48 -20.90 38.44
C LYS A 40 -37.06 -21.21 37.07
N ASP A 41 -38.32 -21.56 36.97
CA ASP A 41 -38.98 -21.95 35.71
C ASP A 41 -39.29 -20.70 34.86
N ASP A 42 -39.71 -19.62 35.52
CA ASP A 42 -39.98 -18.35 34.86
C ASP A 42 -38.70 -17.68 34.32
N LYS A 43 -37.57 -17.83 35.03
CA LYS A 43 -36.26 -17.28 34.59
C LYS A 43 -35.86 -17.75 33.21
N LYS A 44 -36.04 -19.02 32.89
CA LYS A 44 -35.63 -19.59 31.60
C LYS A 44 -36.49 -19.00 30.47
N SER A 45 -37.80 -19.07 30.61
CA SER A 45 -38.74 -18.55 29.60
C SER A 45 -38.59 -17.04 29.40
N TYR A 46 -38.41 -16.28 30.49
CA TYR A 46 -38.24 -14.83 30.42
C TYR A 46 -36.87 -14.44 29.83
N GLY A 47 -35.82 -15.19 30.18
CA GLY A 47 -34.47 -14.99 29.62
C GLY A 47 -34.41 -15.26 28.10
N GLU A 48 -35.12 -16.31 27.64
CA GLU A 48 -35.22 -16.61 26.22
C GLU A 48 -35.93 -15.48 25.45
N LYS A 49 -37.04 -14.96 26.00
CA LYS A 49 -37.75 -13.80 25.40
C LYS A 49 -36.89 -12.54 25.35
N LEU A 50 -36.14 -12.22 26.43
CA LEU A 50 -35.23 -11.09 26.46
C LEU A 50 -34.11 -11.23 25.43
N ASN A 51 -33.57 -12.41 25.26
CA ASN A 51 -32.54 -12.66 24.23
C ASN A 51 -33.09 -12.52 22.81
N GLN A 52 -34.34 -12.99 22.58
CA GLN A 52 -35.00 -12.81 21.28
C GLN A 52 -35.24 -11.31 20.97
N VAL A 53 -35.71 -10.53 21.95
CA VAL A 53 -35.90 -9.10 21.79
C VAL A 53 -34.57 -8.39 21.55
N ASN A 54 -33.53 -8.73 22.33
CA ASN A 54 -32.20 -8.15 22.15
C ASN A 54 -31.64 -8.45 20.75
N LYS A 55 -31.75 -9.69 20.29
CA LYS A 55 -31.36 -10.08 18.95
C LYS A 55 -32.14 -9.30 17.87
N SER A 56 -33.47 -9.22 18.01
CA SER A 56 -34.31 -8.48 17.06
C SER A 56 -33.95 -6.98 16.99
N ILE A 57 -33.61 -6.35 18.11
CA ILE A 57 -33.17 -4.95 18.13
C ILE A 57 -31.82 -4.81 17.42
N THR A 58 -30.86 -5.69 17.72
CA THR A 58 -29.55 -5.67 17.08
C THR A 58 -29.64 -5.88 15.57
N ASP A 59 -30.45 -6.87 15.14
CA ASP A 59 -30.64 -7.20 13.72
C ASP A 59 -31.30 -6.00 12.97
N ASN A 60 -32.28 -5.33 13.58
CA ASN A 60 -32.93 -4.16 12.99
C ASN A 60 -31.96 -2.98 12.87
N ILE A 61 -31.16 -2.67 13.89
CA ILE A 61 -30.16 -1.59 13.84
C ILE A 61 -29.13 -1.88 12.74
N THR A 62 -28.60 -3.11 12.70
CA THR A 62 -27.62 -3.51 11.70
C THR A 62 -28.16 -3.42 10.28
N LYS A 63 -29.39 -3.90 10.06
CA LYS A 63 -30.04 -3.83 8.76
C LYS A 63 -30.26 -2.38 8.32
N SER A 64 -30.83 -1.55 9.18
CA SER A 64 -31.04 -0.13 8.86
C SER A 64 -29.75 0.62 8.60
N LYS A 65 -28.64 0.27 9.30
CA LYS A 65 -27.31 0.86 9.04
C LYS A 65 -26.78 0.47 7.66
N ILE A 66 -26.92 -0.79 7.26
CA ILE A 66 -26.57 -1.25 5.92
C ILE A 66 -27.39 -0.53 4.85
N ASP A 67 -28.72 -0.51 5.01
CA ASP A 67 -29.62 0.15 4.06
C ASP A 67 -29.33 1.65 3.93
N PHE A 68 -28.93 2.32 5.02
CA PHE A 68 -28.50 3.72 5.02
C PHE A 68 -27.21 3.94 4.22
N ILE A 69 -26.22 3.06 4.46
CA ILE A 69 -24.93 3.10 3.76
C ILE A 69 -25.13 2.84 2.27
N ASP A 70 -25.90 1.82 1.90
CA ASP A 70 -26.19 1.50 0.50
C ASP A 70 -26.91 2.63 -0.23
N LYS A 71 -27.88 3.27 0.43
CA LYS A 71 -28.55 4.47 -0.13
C LYS A 71 -27.57 5.63 -0.30
N LYS A 72 -26.67 5.84 0.64
CA LYS A 72 -25.64 6.89 0.57
C LYS A 72 -24.72 6.67 -0.63
N TYR A 73 -24.23 5.45 -0.84
CA TYR A 73 -23.38 5.12 -1.99
C TYR A 73 -24.15 5.17 -3.31
N SER A 74 -25.38 4.65 -3.38
CA SER A 74 -26.20 4.73 -4.58
C SER A 74 -26.53 6.18 -4.97
N ASN A 75 -26.71 7.06 -3.98
CA ASN A 75 -26.91 8.48 -4.24
C ASN A 75 -25.62 9.16 -4.75
N LEU A 76 -24.46 8.75 -4.24
CA LEU A 76 -23.15 9.22 -4.74
C LEU A 76 -22.93 8.75 -6.18
N GLU A 77 -23.16 7.48 -6.49
CA GLU A 77 -23.05 6.94 -7.85
C GLU A 77 -23.99 7.67 -8.84
N ASN A 78 -25.19 8.06 -8.39
CA ASN A 78 -26.15 8.79 -9.22
C ASN A 78 -25.86 10.31 -9.30
N SER A 79 -25.13 10.87 -8.33
CA SER A 79 -24.78 12.31 -8.31
C SER A 79 -23.49 12.62 -9.05
N GLU A 80 -22.59 11.65 -9.15
CA GLU A 80 -21.33 11.73 -9.90
C GLU A 80 -21.50 11.22 -11.35
N ASN A 81 -22.56 11.67 -12.02
CA ASN A 81 -22.59 11.59 -13.48
C ASN A 81 -21.56 12.61 -14.01
N GLU A 82 -20.29 12.24 -13.97
CA GLU A 82 -19.29 12.94 -14.76
C GLU A 82 -19.74 12.87 -16.22
N ASP A 83 -19.99 14.03 -16.79
CA ASP A 83 -20.28 14.12 -18.21
C ASP A 83 -19.03 13.75 -18.99
N VAL A 84 -18.86 12.46 -19.31
CA VAL A 84 -17.75 11.94 -20.12
C VAL A 84 -17.69 12.54 -21.52
N THR A 85 -18.73 13.29 -21.93
CA THR A 85 -18.71 14.02 -23.20
C THR A 85 -18.03 15.38 -23.09
N ILE A 86 -17.81 15.89 -21.87
CA ILE A 86 -16.99 17.06 -21.65
C ILE A 86 -15.56 16.70 -22.01
N ASN A 87 -15.08 17.34 -23.06
CA ASN A 87 -13.71 17.16 -23.52
C ASN A 87 -12.73 17.87 -22.55
N TRP A 88 -12.43 17.23 -21.41
CA TRP A 88 -11.46 17.69 -20.42
C TRP A 88 -10.04 17.76 -20.97
N VAL A 89 -9.85 17.16 -22.15
CA VAL A 89 -8.60 17.22 -22.84
C VAL A 89 -8.49 18.58 -23.52
N ASN A 90 -8.14 19.58 -22.74
CA ASN A 90 -7.36 20.67 -23.30
C ASN A 90 -6.11 19.98 -23.90
N LYS A 91 -6.03 19.97 -25.23
CA LYS A 91 -4.89 19.40 -25.99
C LYS A 91 -3.59 20.18 -25.80
N GLN A 92 -3.35 20.73 -24.64
CA GLN A 92 -2.03 21.02 -24.17
C GLN A 92 -1.43 19.65 -23.79
N GLY A 93 -0.55 19.15 -24.65
CA GLY A 93 0.04 17.84 -24.49
C GLY A 93 0.47 17.63 -23.06
N SER A 94 -0.03 16.55 -22.44
CA SER A 94 0.42 16.15 -21.12
C SER A 94 1.93 15.91 -21.20
N HIS A 95 2.69 16.72 -20.48
CA HIS A 95 4.14 16.56 -20.43
C HIS A 95 4.46 15.57 -19.31
N ARG A 96 5.19 14.51 -19.63
CA ARG A 96 5.73 13.60 -18.62
C ARG A 96 6.76 14.34 -17.77
N HIS A 97 6.81 14.00 -16.48
CA HIS A 97 7.83 14.55 -15.58
C HIS A 97 9.23 14.24 -16.12
N ILE A 98 10.17 15.18 -15.99
CA ILE A 98 11.53 15.07 -16.55
C ILE A 98 12.26 13.80 -16.12
N ILE A 99 12.14 13.41 -14.84
CA ILE A 99 12.73 12.15 -14.32
C ILE A 99 12.18 10.93 -15.05
N SER A 100 10.88 10.91 -15.36
CA SER A 100 10.27 9.81 -16.11
C SER A 100 10.79 9.75 -17.55
N GLN A 101 11.00 10.90 -18.18
CA GLN A 101 11.58 10.97 -19.54
C GLN A 101 13.01 10.45 -19.54
N VAL A 102 13.84 10.91 -18.60
CA VAL A 102 15.22 10.45 -18.44
C VAL A 102 15.27 8.95 -18.15
N MET A 103 14.40 8.45 -17.28
CA MET A 103 14.38 7.05 -16.93
C MET A 103 14.00 6.16 -18.13
N ASP A 104 13.03 6.59 -18.95
CA ASP A 104 12.68 5.87 -20.17
C ASP A 104 13.85 5.87 -21.17
N GLU A 105 14.49 7.00 -21.39
CA GLU A 105 15.64 7.12 -22.30
C GLU A 105 16.77 6.18 -21.88
N VAL A 106 17.13 6.16 -20.59
CA VAL A 106 18.16 5.25 -20.07
C VAL A 106 17.75 3.79 -20.25
N VAL A 107 16.48 3.46 -19.96
CA VAL A 107 15.94 2.11 -20.16
C VAL A 107 16.00 1.70 -21.62
N ASP A 108 15.64 2.59 -22.55
CA ASP A 108 15.68 2.32 -24.00
C ASP A 108 17.11 2.05 -24.48
N ILE A 109 18.10 2.81 -23.99
CA ILE A 109 19.51 2.58 -24.32
C ILE A 109 19.95 1.17 -23.91
N PHE A 110 19.69 0.76 -22.64
CA PHE A 110 20.05 -0.58 -22.19
C PHE A 110 19.26 -1.68 -22.88
N SER A 111 17.98 -1.45 -23.15
CA SER A 111 17.14 -2.40 -23.90
C SER A 111 17.66 -2.61 -25.32
N SER A 112 18.20 -1.58 -25.97
CA SER A 112 18.79 -1.67 -27.33
C SER A 112 20.01 -2.60 -27.39
N ILE A 113 20.71 -2.82 -26.30
CA ILE A 113 21.85 -3.75 -26.17
C ILE A 113 21.48 -5.09 -25.50
N GLY A 114 20.19 -5.37 -25.35
CA GLY A 114 19.69 -6.68 -24.93
C GLY A 114 19.38 -6.83 -23.44
N TYR A 115 19.45 -5.77 -22.65
CA TYR A 115 18.99 -5.83 -21.27
C TYR A 115 17.47 -5.84 -21.17
N LYS A 116 16.92 -6.60 -20.24
CA LYS A 116 15.49 -6.64 -19.93
C LYS A 116 15.20 -5.77 -18.72
N VAL A 117 14.06 -5.09 -18.74
CA VAL A 117 13.65 -4.29 -17.58
C VAL A 117 13.05 -5.19 -16.52
N ALA A 118 13.54 -5.07 -15.30
CA ALA A 118 13.01 -5.78 -14.13
C ALA A 118 12.53 -4.78 -13.08
N TYR A 119 11.36 -5.03 -12.52
CA TYR A 119 10.77 -4.22 -11.47
C TYR A 119 10.64 -5.01 -10.17
N GLY A 120 10.66 -4.32 -9.05
CA GLY A 120 10.45 -4.88 -7.73
C GLY A 120 9.74 -3.91 -6.79
N PRO A 121 9.29 -4.39 -5.62
CA PRO A 121 8.58 -3.60 -4.64
C PRO A 121 9.47 -2.51 -4.02
N GLU A 122 8.86 -1.41 -3.60
CA GLU A 122 9.56 -0.36 -2.84
C GLU A 122 9.69 -0.72 -1.35
N VAL A 123 8.72 -1.45 -0.81
CA VAL A 123 8.80 -2.02 0.54
C VAL A 123 9.43 -3.39 0.43
N GLU A 124 10.57 -3.56 1.08
CA GLU A 124 11.41 -4.76 0.99
C GLU A 124 11.67 -5.39 2.35
N THR A 125 12.08 -6.64 2.32
CA THR A 125 12.60 -7.29 3.52
C THR A 125 14.07 -6.91 3.75
N SER A 126 14.49 -6.88 5.01
CA SER A 126 15.90 -6.71 5.38
C SER A 126 16.80 -7.73 4.67
N TRP A 127 16.29 -8.95 4.49
CA TRP A 127 17.04 -10.00 3.80
C TRP A 127 17.39 -9.63 2.35
N HIS A 128 16.39 -9.20 1.55
CA HIS A 128 16.62 -8.81 0.15
C HIS A 128 17.47 -7.54 0.01
N ASN A 129 17.34 -6.61 0.97
CA ASN A 129 18.04 -5.33 0.89
C ASN A 129 19.48 -5.40 1.41
N PHE A 130 19.79 -6.37 2.28
CA PHE A 130 21.07 -6.45 2.96
C PHE A 130 21.69 -7.85 2.94
N ASP A 131 21.05 -8.86 3.52
CA ASP A 131 21.67 -10.15 3.76
C ASP A 131 22.03 -10.85 2.45
N ALA A 132 21.12 -10.91 1.50
CA ALA A 132 21.34 -11.49 0.17
C ALA A 132 22.37 -10.72 -0.67
N LEU A 133 22.63 -9.45 -0.33
CA LEU A 133 23.67 -8.62 -0.94
C LEU A 133 24.98 -8.63 -0.14
N ASN A 134 25.12 -9.56 0.80
CA ASN A 134 26.30 -9.73 1.65
C ASN A 134 26.67 -8.48 2.45
N THR A 135 25.67 -7.69 2.86
CA THR A 135 25.85 -6.55 3.76
C THR A 135 25.75 -7.06 5.21
N PRO A 136 26.84 -7.06 5.99
CA PRO A 136 26.84 -7.65 7.33
C PRO A 136 26.00 -6.82 8.33
N GLU A 137 25.57 -7.45 9.44
CA GLU A 137 24.69 -6.82 10.44
C GLU A 137 25.25 -5.53 11.05
N TRP A 138 26.57 -5.44 11.19
CA TRP A 138 27.26 -4.27 11.73
C TRP A 138 27.49 -3.13 10.71
N HIS A 139 27.06 -3.31 9.47
CA HIS A 139 27.27 -2.29 8.43
C HIS A 139 26.42 -1.03 8.73
N PRO A 140 27.00 0.18 8.67
CA PRO A 140 26.31 1.42 9.02
C PRO A 140 24.99 1.64 8.24
N ALA A 141 24.95 1.27 6.96
CA ALA A 141 23.76 1.38 6.14
C ALA A 141 22.52 0.63 6.69
N ARG A 142 22.69 -0.27 7.65
CA ARG A 142 21.59 -0.98 8.32
C ARG A 142 21.02 -0.23 9.53
N TYR A 143 21.63 0.86 9.94
CA TYR A 143 21.14 1.63 11.09
C TYR A 143 19.90 2.46 10.69
N GLU A 144 19.04 2.68 11.66
CA GLU A 144 17.83 3.53 11.48
C GLU A 144 18.18 4.98 11.13
N SER A 145 19.42 5.41 11.37
CA SER A 145 19.93 6.69 10.89
C SER A 145 19.97 6.79 9.37
N ASP A 146 20.18 5.67 8.67
CA ASP A 146 20.43 5.65 7.22
C ASP A 146 19.30 4.95 6.46
N THR A 147 18.56 4.05 7.10
CA THR A 147 17.51 3.22 6.50
C THR A 147 16.15 3.49 7.13
N LEU A 148 15.13 3.66 6.30
CA LEU A 148 13.75 3.85 6.72
C LEU A 148 13.05 2.50 6.89
N TYR A 149 12.96 2.01 8.13
CA TYR A 149 12.23 0.79 8.47
C TYR A 149 10.74 1.06 8.64
N THR A 150 9.91 0.08 8.26
CA THR A 150 8.45 0.20 8.32
C THR A 150 7.84 -0.42 9.56
N ASN A 151 8.63 -1.22 10.31
CA ASN A 151 8.19 -1.88 11.54
C ASN A 151 9.29 -1.89 12.61
N ILE A 152 8.87 -2.14 13.85
CA ILE A 152 9.74 -2.15 15.03
C ILE A 152 10.76 -3.31 14.99
N ASN A 153 10.45 -4.40 14.28
CA ASN A 153 11.32 -5.58 14.20
C ASN A 153 12.46 -5.43 13.19
N LEU A 154 12.53 -4.31 12.48
CA LEU A 154 13.54 -4.04 11.44
C LEU A 154 13.56 -5.11 10.31
N GLU A 155 12.45 -5.81 10.13
CA GLU A 155 12.33 -6.88 9.13
C GLU A 155 11.95 -6.37 7.75
N THR A 156 11.21 -5.25 7.71
CA THR A 156 10.76 -4.59 6.50
C THR A 156 11.14 -3.12 6.49
N LEU A 157 11.49 -2.63 5.30
CA LEU A 157 12.04 -1.30 5.09
C LEU A 157 11.65 -0.74 3.71
N LEU A 158 11.83 0.54 3.51
CA LEU A 158 11.84 1.13 2.19
C LEU A 158 13.23 0.90 1.57
N ARG A 159 13.26 0.26 0.39
CA ARG A 159 14.52 -0.15 -0.25
C ARG A 159 15.49 1.01 -0.40
N THR A 160 16.73 0.80 0.00
CA THR A 160 17.80 1.80 -0.06
C THR A 160 18.51 1.84 -1.42
N GLN A 161 18.25 0.84 -2.26
CA GLN A 161 18.84 0.64 -3.58
C GLN A 161 17.94 -0.26 -4.43
N THR A 162 18.11 -0.24 -5.75
CA THR A 162 17.37 -1.12 -6.65
C THR A 162 18.02 -2.51 -6.80
N SER A 163 19.13 -2.78 -6.14
CA SER A 163 19.82 -4.09 -6.10
C SER A 163 18.96 -5.22 -5.57
N THR A 164 17.93 -4.90 -4.76
CA THR A 164 16.93 -5.88 -4.29
C THR A 164 16.22 -6.58 -5.44
N VAL A 165 16.01 -5.88 -6.56
CA VAL A 165 15.40 -6.44 -7.78
C VAL A 165 16.30 -7.49 -8.41
N GLN A 166 17.63 -7.33 -8.32
CA GLN A 166 18.58 -8.32 -8.82
C GLN A 166 18.44 -9.65 -8.06
N ILE A 167 18.30 -9.59 -6.73
CA ILE A 167 18.09 -10.78 -5.90
C ILE A 167 16.79 -11.47 -6.28
N ARG A 168 15.67 -10.72 -6.37
CA ARG A 168 14.36 -11.26 -6.77
C ARG A 168 14.38 -11.87 -8.17
N HIS A 169 15.17 -11.29 -9.07
CA HIS A 169 15.32 -11.84 -10.41
C HIS A 169 16.07 -13.17 -10.38
N MET A 170 17.18 -13.24 -9.64
CA MET A 170 18.00 -14.45 -9.54
C MET A 170 17.32 -15.60 -8.77
N GLU A 171 16.40 -15.30 -7.86
CA GLU A 171 15.59 -16.33 -7.19
C GLU A 171 14.66 -17.08 -8.16
N ASN A 172 14.28 -16.44 -9.26
CA ASN A 172 13.27 -16.96 -10.17
C ASN A 172 13.78 -17.25 -11.59
N ASN A 173 15.02 -16.89 -11.89
CA ASN A 173 15.59 -17.03 -13.23
C ASN A 173 17.03 -17.54 -13.19
N GLU A 174 17.32 -18.53 -14.02
CA GLU A 174 18.66 -19.03 -14.21
C GLU A 174 19.47 -18.14 -15.16
N PRO A 175 20.80 -18.06 -14.99
CA PRO A 175 21.67 -17.39 -15.95
C PRO A 175 21.59 -18.02 -17.37
N PRO A 176 21.84 -17.26 -18.44
CA PRO A 176 22.33 -15.87 -18.42
C PRO A 176 21.25 -14.85 -18.10
N ALA A 177 21.64 -13.77 -17.39
CA ALA A 177 20.75 -12.68 -17.04
C ALA A 177 21.38 -11.34 -17.41
N TYR A 178 20.63 -10.52 -18.12
CA TYR A 178 20.94 -9.15 -18.46
C TYR A 178 19.73 -8.30 -18.12
N ILE A 179 19.76 -7.57 -17.01
CA ILE A 179 18.63 -6.78 -16.55
C ILE A 179 19.05 -5.37 -16.16
N VAL A 180 18.11 -4.44 -16.29
CA VAL A 180 18.15 -3.13 -15.65
C VAL A 180 16.98 -2.97 -14.71
N ALA A 181 17.23 -2.41 -13.54
CA ALA A 181 16.28 -2.24 -12.46
C ALA A 181 16.10 -0.75 -12.15
N PRO A 182 15.19 -0.05 -12.87
CA PRO A 182 14.86 1.33 -12.57
C PRO A 182 13.90 1.42 -11.39
N GLY A 183 14.01 2.48 -10.56
CA GLY A 183 13.04 2.70 -9.52
C GLY A 183 13.41 3.76 -8.50
N ARG A 184 12.45 4.07 -7.65
CA ARG A 184 12.67 4.94 -6.49
C ARG A 184 13.37 4.17 -5.39
N VAL A 185 14.23 4.88 -4.68
CA VAL A 185 14.97 4.39 -3.51
C VAL A 185 14.88 5.42 -2.39
N PHE A 186 15.10 4.98 -1.17
CA PHE A 186 14.80 5.74 0.03
C PHE A 186 15.97 5.66 1.00
N ARG A 187 16.37 6.80 1.55
CA ARG A 187 17.40 6.88 2.60
C ARG A 187 16.98 7.88 3.66
N SER A 188 17.41 7.67 4.88
CA SER A 188 17.12 8.57 5.99
C SER A 188 18.03 9.82 5.98
N ASP A 189 18.31 10.34 4.80
CA ASP A 189 19.16 11.53 4.63
C ASP A 189 18.36 12.81 4.93
N GLN A 190 19.03 13.78 5.53
CA GLN A 190 18.46 15.12 5.65
C GLN A 190 18.44 15.81 4.29
N LEU A 191 17.34 16.50 4.02
CA LEU A 191 17.20 17.26 2.78
C LEU A 191 18.16 18.44 2.77
N ASP A 192 19.10 18.44 1.81
CA ASP A 192 20.03 19.54 1.56
C ASP A 192 20.18 19.79 0.04
N ALA A 193 21.20 20.55 -0.37
CA ALA A 193 21.45 20.88 -1.78
C ALA A 193 21.82 19.66 -2.64
N THR A 194 22.30 18.57 -2.06
CA THR A 194 22.84 17.38 -2.73
C THR A 194 22.16 16.08 -2.34
N HIS A 195 21.37 16.08 -1.27
CA HIS A 195 20.71 14.89 -0.74
C HIS A 195 19.20 15.05 -0.72
N SER A 196 18.51 13.99 -1.09
CA SER A 196 17.06 13.83 -0.97
C SER A 196 16.75 12.47 -0.36
N PRO A 197 15.83 12.37 0.61
CA PRO A 197 15.45 11.09 1.20
C PRO A 197 14.76 10.16 0.20
N VAL A 198 14.30 10.70 -0.93
CA VAL A 198 13.69 9.93 -2.02
C VAL A 198 14.35 10.35 -3.32
N PHE A 199 14.95 9.40 -4.02
CA PHE A 199 15.56 9.64 -5.33
C PHE A 199 15.38 8.44 -6.26
N HIS A 200 15.78 8.59 -7.52
CA HIS A 200 15.67 7.53 -8.51
C HIS A 200 17.03 6.93 -8.79
N GLN A 201 17.04 5.62 -8.98
CA GLN A 201 18.22 4.84 -9.30
C GLN A 201 17.89 3.86 -10.43
N LEU A 202 18.87 3.59 -11.28
CA LEU A 202 18.83 2.51 -12.24
C LEU A 202 20.10 1.70 -12.07
N GLU A 203 19.96 0.42 -11.83
CA GLU A 203 21.07 -0.52 -11.74
C GLU A 203 21.02 -1.53 -12.87
N GLY A 204 22.17 -1.91 -13.38
CA GLY A 204 22.33 -2.97 -14.36
C GLY A 204 22.98 -4.21 -13.74
N LEU A 205 22.50 -5.39 -14.12
CA LEU A 205 23.10 -6.68 -13.78
C LEU A 205 23.32 -7.46 -15.07
N ALA A 206 24.54 -7.95 -15.25
CA ALA A 206 24.87 -8.92 -16.29
C ALA A 206 25.54 -10.15 -15.68
N ILE A 207 24.97 -11.33 -15.90
CA ILE A 207 25.53 -12.62 -15.47
C ILE A 207 25.56 -13.53 -16.68
N ASP A 208 26.77 -13.89 -17.11
CA ASP A 208 26.96 -14.83 -18.21
C ASP A 208 28.36 -15.48 -18.14
N LYS A 209 28.58 -16.48 -18.97
CA LYS A 209 29.89 -17.13 -19.12
C LYS A 209 30.87 -16.18 -19.81
N ASN A 210 32.11 -16.16 -19.33
CA ASN A 210 33.24 -15.43 -19.90
C ASN A 210 33.09 -13.90 -19.90
N LEU A 211 32.20 -13.29 -19.14
CA LEU A 211 32.15 -11.85 -18.93
C LEU A 211 33.46 -11.35 -18.34
N LYS A 212 33.94 -10.23 -18.85
CA LYS A 212 35.19 -9.57 -18.45
C LYS A 212 34.92 -8.14 -18.01
N PHE A 213 35.82 -7.57 -17.27
CA PHE A 213 35.75 -6.16 -16.88
C PHE A 213 35.68 -5.20 -18.10
N THR A 214 36.29 -5.62 -19.21
CA THR A 214 36.19 -4.87 -20.49
C THR A 214 34.77 -4.79 -21.03
N ASP A 215 33.92 -5.79 -20.77
CA ASP A 215 32.53 -5.79 -21.21
C ASP A 215 31.72 -4.79 -20.39
N LEU A 216 31.97 -4.71 -19.09
CA LEU A 216 31.38 -3.66 -18.24
C LEU A 216 31.81 -2.27 -18.73
N LYS A 217 33.12 -2.07 -18.99
CA LYS A 217 33.62 -0.80 -19.51
C LYS A 217 32.96 -0.43 -20.82
N GLY A 218 32.89 -1.36 -21.77
CA GLY A 218 32.26 -1.15 -23.07
C GLY A 218 30.76 -0.79 -22.95
N THR A 219 30.03 -1.46 -22.07
CA THR A 219 28.63 -1.15 -21.78
C THR A 219 28.44 0.27 -21.24
N LEU A 220 29.29 0.68 -20.29
CA LEU A 220 29.26 2.03 -19.73
C LEU A 220 29.67 3.09 -20.75
N GLU A 221 30.71 2.85 -21.55
CA GLU A 221 31.11 3.77 -22.63
C GLU A 221 29.97 3.92 -23.66
N TYR A 222 29.33 2.83 -24.03
CA TYR A 222 28.18 2.88 -24.92
C TYR A 222 27.04 3.72 -24.34
N PHE A 223 26.68 3.46 -23.08
CA PHE A 223 25.64 4.21 -22.38
C PHE A 223 25.96 5.72 -22.36
N VAL A 224 27.17 6.09 -21.93
CA VAL A 224 27.59 7.50 -21.82
C VAL A 224 27.50 8.20 -23.16
N LYS A 225 27.98 7.57 -24.23
CA LYS A 225 27.90 8.14 -25.58
C LYS A 225 26.49 8.33 -26.10
N GLN A 226 25.63 7.32 -25.83
CA GLN A 226 24.22 7.40 -26.28
C GLN A 226 23.44 8.47 -25.51
N PHE A 227 23.70 8.60 -24.21
CA PHE A 227 22.93 9.48 -23.34
C PHE A 227 23.44 10.93 -23.35
N PHE A 228 24.75 11.14 -23.37
CA PHE A 228 25.37 12.48 -23.29
C PHE A 228 25.94 13.00 -24.63
N GLY A 229 26.04 12.16 -25.65
CA GLY A 229 26.64 12.46 -26.92
C GLY A 229 28.07 11.94 -27.05
N GLU A 230 28.60 11.99 -28.28
CA GLU A 230 29.90 11.39 -28.58
C GLU A 230 31.11 12.23 -28.13
N ASP A 231 30.92 13.49 -27.78
CA ASP A 231 31.97 14.46 -27.44
C ASP A 231 32.39 14.45 -25.97
N ILE A 232 32.02 13.39 -25.20
CA ILE A 232 32.33 13.21 -23.77
C ILE A 232 33.41 12.17 -23.56
#